data_a0db81ecad7552be91c1c7bde7164a1f
#
_entry.id   a0db81ecad7552be91c1c7bde7164a1f
#
_cell.length_a   1.000
_cell.length_b   1.000
_cell.length_c   1.000
_cell.angle_alpha   90.00
_cell.angle_beta   90.00
_cell.angle_gamma   90.00
#
_symmetry.space_group_name_H-M   'P 1'
#
loop_
_entity.id
_entity.type
_entity.pdbx_description
1 polymer ?
#
loop_
_entity_poly.entity_id
_entity_poly.type
_entity_poly.pdbx_seq_one_letter_code
_entity_poly.pdbx_strand_id
1 'polypeptide(L)'
;MATNNKQKSATAYLLFVATYGITEAMRDAQALAEYLRQRTPLTSVVSYPQRGPWGNNRYPGNCSGYLLIDLCATYRPTCVLDPMEGGGTSREVCADMGITYTGFDLHSGTDSLRDPLGTAYDLIFWHPPYHDMKVYSDDPRDLSRAGSLVAFMALLRASYWRFFELLVPGGRLALLMGDLRRNGRYEPLTLDVARLDRQHIESIIIKTQHNVSSNRTQYGGTFVPILHETITIFRRPA
;
A
#
# COMPACT_ATOMS: atom_id res chain seq x y z
N MET A 1 -9.85 -17.94 -32.91
CA MET A 1 -8.37 -18.19 -32.89
C MET A 1 -7.65 -17.77 -31.61
N ALA A 2 -8.29 -17.05 -30.67
CA ALA A 2 -7.67 -16.57 -29.42
C ALA A 2 -7.58 -17.62 -28.29
N THR A 3 -8.40 -18.66 -28.31
CA THR A 3 -8.44 -19.72 -27.26
C THR A 3 -7.29 -20.70 -27.32
N ASN A 4 -6.70 -20.92 -28.50
CA ASN A 4 -5.64 -21.91 -28.68
C ASN A 4 -4.25 -21.42 -28.20
N ASN A 5 -4.03 -20.12 -28.10
CA ASN A 5 -2.74 -19.57 -27.62
C ASN A 5 -2.66 -19.57 -26.08
N LYS A 6 -3.77 -19.37 -25.37
CA LYS A 6 -3.80 -19.43 -23.90
C LYS A 6 -3.57 -20.86 -23.36
N GLN A 7 -4.09 -21.86 -24.04
CA GLN A 7 -3.92 -23.26 -23.65
C GLN A 7 -2.48 -23.75 -23.90
N LYS A 8 -1.85 -23.34 -24.99
CA LYS A 8 -0.44 -23.69 -25.28
C LYS A 8 0.53 -23.03 -24.29
N SER A 9 0.26 -21.79 -23.86
CA SER A 9 1.05 -21.09 -22.85
C SER A 9 0.96 -21.77 -21.47
N ALA A 10 -0.25 -22.20 -21.05
CA ALA A 10 -0.45 -22.92 -19.78
C ALA A 10 0.23 -24.29 -19.76
N THR A 11 0.20 -25.01 -20.86
CA THR A 11 0.83 -26.35 -20.97
C THR A 11 2.36 -26.23 -20.97
N ALA A 12 2.93 -25.26 -21.66
CA ALA A 12 4.38 -25.01 -21.66
C ALA A 12 4.88 -24.61 -20.27
N TYR A 13 4.10 -23.80 -19.53
CA TYR A 13 4.38 -23.41 -18.17
C TYR A 13 4.38 -24.61 -17.21
N LEU A 14 3.37 -25.47 -17.30
CA LEU A 14 3.26 -26.67 -16.47
C LEU A 14 4.41 -27.67 -16.73
N LEU A 15 4.84 -27.82 -17.99
CA LEU A 15 6.00 -28.64 -18.34
C LEU A 15 7.32 -28.06 -17.78
N PHE A 16 7.50 -26.76 -17.86
CA PHE A 16 8.69 -26.09 -17.31
C PHE A 16 8.78 -26.26 -15.79
N VAL A 17 7.66 -26.07 -15.07
CA VAL A 17 7.57 -26.26 -13.61
C VAL A 17 7.89 -27.72 -13.21
N ALA A 18 7.39 -28.70 -13.97
CA ALA A 18 7.66 -30.10 -13.71
C ALA A 18 9.13 -30.49 -13.93
N THR A 19 9.83 -29.78 -14.81
CA THR A 19 11.21 -30.11 -15.19
C THR A 19 12.26 -29.40 -14.32
N TYR A 20 11.99 -28.13 -13.90
CA TYR A 20 13.00 -27.26 -13.26
C TYR A 20 12.67 -26.89 -11.80
N GLY A 21 11.54 -27.32 -11.28
CA GLY A 21 11.03 -26.91 -9.97
C GLY A 21 10.42 -25.51 -9.98
N ILE A 22 9.72 -25.16 -8.91
CA ILE A 22 9.10 -23.83 -8.74
C ILE A 22 10.11 -22.89 -8.10
N THR A 23 10.58 -21.87 -8.83
CA THR A 23 11.34 -20.76 -8.26
C THR A 23 10.42 -19.83 -7.45
N GLU A 24 11.00 -18.99 -6.59
CA GLU A 24 10.23 -18.01 -5.81
C GLU A 24 9.41 -17.07 -6.72
N ALA A 25 9.99 -16.51 -7.75
CA ALA A 25 9.33 -15.70 -8.77
C ALA A 25 8.16 -16.42 -9.48
N MET A 26 8.28 -17.74 -9.69
CA MET A 26 7.20 -18.54 -10.29
C MET A 26 6.05 -18.79 -9.31
N ARG A 27 6.34 -18.91 -8.00
CA ARG A 27 5.29 -19.02 -6.98
C ARG A 27 4.48 -17.75 -6.87
N ASP A 28 5.14 -16.60 -6.96
CA ASP A 28 4.52 -15.28 -6.88
C ASP A 28 3.62 -15.02 -8.08
N ALA A 29 4.08 -15.32 -9.29
CA ALA A 29 3.28 -15.26 -10.52
C ALA A 29 2.07 -16.22 -10.48
N GLN A 30 2.22 -17.40 -9.88
CA GLN A 30 1.10 -18.33 -9.70
C GLN A 30 0.08 -17.79 -8.68
N ALA A 31 0.53 -17.23 -7.57
CA ALA A 31 -0.32 -16.61 -6.56
C ALA A 31 -1.10 -15.42 -7.14
N LEU A 32 -0.44 -14.58 -7.95
CA LEU A 32 -1.07 -13.50 -8.67
C LEU A 32 -2.15 -13.99 -9.63
N ALA A 33 -1.83 -14.98 -10.48
CA ALA A 33 -2.77 -15.51 -11.46
C ALA A 33 -4.00 -16.16 -10.79
N GLU A 34 -3.80 -16.86 -9.68
CA GLU A 34 -4.87 -17.45 -8.89
C GLU A 34 -5.77 -16.36 -8.28
N TYR A 35 -5.18 -15.37 -7.67
CA TYR A 35 -5.92 -14.27 -7.08
C TYR A 35 -6.73 -13.49 -8.13
N LEU A 36 -6.13 -13.14 -9.27
CA LEU A 36 -6.81 -12.40 -10.34
C LEU A 36 -8.00 -13.17 -10.95
N ARG A 37 -7.99 -14.51 -10.91
CA ARG A 37 -9.14 -15.32 -11.35
C ARG A 37 -10.31 -15.31 -10.37
N GLN A 38 -10.03 -15.17 -9.07
CA GLN A 38 -11.03 -15.30 -8.00
C GLN A 38 -11.45 -13.97 -7.39
N ARG A 39 -10.68 -12.89 -7.64
CA ARG A 39 -10.93 -11.59 -7.01
C ARG A 39 -12.31 -11.03 -7.37
N THR A 40 -12.92 -10.41 -6.40
CA THR A 40 -14.07 -9.53 -6.60
C THR A 40 -13.61 -8.10 -6.94
N PRO A 41 -14.43 -7.29 -7.60
CA PRO A 41 -14.15 -5.86 -7.76
C PRO A 41 -13.86 -5.17 -6.43
N LEU A 42 -12.97 -4.18 -6.44
CA LEU A 42 -12.69 -3.34 -5.28
C LEU A 42 -13.96 -2.64 -4.80
N THR A 43 -14.22 -2.73 -3.50
CA THR A 43 -15.37 -2.10 -2.84
C THR A 43 -14.93 -1.18 -1.71
N SER A 44 -15.86 -0.46 -1.11
CA SER A 44 -15.57 0.43 0.04
C SER A 44 -15.20 -0.30 1.34
N VAL A 45 -15.35 -1.63 1.38
CA VAL A 45 -14.86 -2.47 2.48
C VAL A 45 -14.12 -3.66 1.88
N VAL A 46 -12.86 -3.87 2.31
CA VAL A 46 -12.01 -4.96 1.83
C VAL A 46 -11.40 -5.73 3.00
N SER A 47 -11.09 -6.98 2.75
CA SER A 47 -10.54 -7.91 3.73
C SER A 47 -9.49 -8.80 3.08
N TYR A 48 -8.28 -8.81 3.62
CA TYR A 48 -7.17 -9.63 3.15
C TYR A 48 -6.59 -10.45 4.30
N PRO A 49 -7.24 -11.60 4.66
CA PRO A 49 -6.76 -12.45 5.76
C PRO A 49 -5.37 -13.01 5.52
N GLN A 50 -5.02 -13.19 4.27
CA GLN A 50 -3.69 -13.60 3.83
C GLN A 50 -2.93 -12.40 3.26
N ARG A 51 -1.63 -12.36 3.52
CA ARG A 51 -0.78 -11.26 3.06
C ARG A 51 -0.35 -11.42 1.59
N GLY A 52 -0.24 -12.66 1.14
CA GLY A 52 0.43 -13.01 -0.10
C GLY A 52 1.96 -13.13 0.05
N PRO A 53 2.67 -13.57 -1.00
CA PRO A 53 4.11 -13.83 -0.95
C PRO A 53 4.98 -12.57 -1.00
N TRP A 54 4.46 -11.46 -1.50
CA TRP A 54 5.20 -10.25 -1.85
C TRP A 54 5.78 -9.48 -0.65
N GLY A 55 7.00 -9.00 -0.84
CA GLY A 55 7.74 -8.16 0.08
C GLY A 55 8.23 -8.88 1.35
N ASN A 56 9.03 -8.18 2.14
CA ASN A 56 9.57 -8.72 3.38
C ASN A 56 8.51 -8.77 4.48
N ASN A 57 8.04 -9.97 4.85
CA ASN A 57 7.05 -10.16 5.90
C ASN A 57 7.54 -9.85 7.33
N ARG A 58 8.86 -9.67 7.52
CA ARG A 58 9.45 -9.26 8.81
C ARG A 58 9.53 -7.74 8.95
N TYR A 59 9.30 -7.00 7.86
CA TYR A 59 9.30 -5.54 7.91
C TYR A 59 8.04 -5.05 8.66
N PRO A 60 8.19 -4.24 9.72
CA PRO A 60 7.04 -3.73 10.48
C PRO A 60 6.16 -2.84 9.60
N GLY A 61 4.84 -2.94 9.75
CA GLY A 61 3.90 -2.13 8.98
C GLY A 61 3.71 -2.55 7.53
N ASN A 62 4.24 -3.71 7.13
CA ASN A 62 4.05 -4.24 5.79
C ASN A 62 2.56 -4.57 5.53
N CYS A 63 2.01 -4.14 4.38
CA CYS A 63 0.63 -4.42 4.00
C CYS A 63 0.51 -5.68 3.13
N SER A 64 -0.74 -6.14 2.88
CA SER A 64 -1.02 -7.23 1.95
C SER A 64 -0.77 -6.80 0.50
N GLY A 65 -0.05 -7.61 -0.28
CA GLY A 65 0.12 -7.41 -1.72
C GLY A 65 -1.19 -7.44 -2.49
N TYR A 66 -2.19 -8.17 -2.01
CA TYR A 66 -3.52 -8.23 -2.63
C TYR A 66 -4.22 -6.86 -2.68
N LEU A 67 -3.98 -5.99 -1.70
CA LEU A 67 -4.49 -4.62 -1.74
C LEU A 67 -3.94 -3.86 -2.97
N LEU A 68 -2.64 -3.93 -3.21
CA LEU A 68 -2.03 -3.25 -4.34
C LEU A 68 -2.47 -3.86 -5.67
N ILE A 69 -2.61 -5.18 -5.74
CA ILE A 69 -3.17 -5.87 -6.92
C ILE A 69 -4.57 -5.35 -7.23
N ASP A 70 -5.44 -5.20 -6.23
CA ASP A 70 -6.79 -4.69 -6.42
C ASP A 70 -6.83 -3.24 -6.87
N LEU A 71 -5.96 -2.38 -6.31
CA LEU A 71 -5.80 -1.01 -6.77
C LEU A 71 -5.33 -0.96 -8.23
N CYS A 72 -4.28 -1.72 -8.57
CA CYS A 72 -3.75 -1.79 -9.93
C CYS A 72 -4.75 -2.38 -10.93
N ALA A 73 -5.47 -3.44 -10.56
CA ALA A 73 -6.48 -4.04 -11.43
C ALA A 73 -7.70 -3.14 -11.63
N THR A 74 -8.00 -2.26 -10.66
CA THR A 74 -9.12 -1.32 -10.73
C THR A 74 -8.75 -0.07 -11.53
N TYR A 75 -7.60 0.54 -11.25
CA TYR A 75 -7.21 1.82 -11.84
C TYR A 75 -6.32 1.68 -13.08
N ARG A 76 -5.74 0.48 -13.30
CA ARG A 76 -4.92 0.12 -14.48
C ARG A 76 -3.76 1.10 -14.73
N PRO A 77 -2.94 1.41 -13.70
CA PRO A 77 -1.83 2.30 -13.88
C PRO A 77 -0.77 1.68 -14.81
N THR A 78 -0.05 2.51 -15.54
CA THR A 78 1.15 2.12 -16.30
C THR A 78 2.42 2.40 -15.51
N CYS A 79 2.36 3.39 -14.59
CA CYS A 79 3.48 3.79 -13.76
C CYS A 79 3.03 4.04 -12.30
N VAL A 80 3.67 3.35 -11.36
CA VAL A 80 3.37 3.44 -9.92
C VAL A 80 4.56 4.00 -9.17
N LEU A 81 4.28 4.94 -8.24
CA LEU A 81 5.24 5.40 -7.22
C LEU A 81 4.84 4.87 -5.85
N ASP A 82 5.82 4.37 -5.10
CA ASP A 82 5.73 4.18 -3.65
C ASP A 82 6.83 5.01 -2.96
N PRO A 83 6.49 6.16 -2.37
CA PRO A 83 7.48 7.05 -1.78
C PRO A 83 8.04 6.57 -0.44
N MET A 84 7.51 5.47 0.13
CA MET A 84 7.94 4.88 1.40
C MET A 84 7.79 3.35 1.34
N GLU A 85 8.52 2.71 0.39
CA GLU A 85 8.29 1.30 0.00
C GLU A 85 8.54 0.26 1.09
N GLY A 86 9.34 0.60 2.10
CA GLY A 86 9.61 -0.26 3.25
C GLY A 86 10.03 -1.68 2.87
N GLY A 87 9.16 -2.65 3.12
CA GLY A 87 9.41 -4.07 2.85
C GLY A 87 9.39 -4.49 1.38
N GLY A 88 9.15 -3.59 0.42
CA GLY A 88 9.20 -3.86 -1.02
C GLY A 88 7.97 -4.58 -1.59
N THR A 89 6.85 -4.63 -0.88
CA THR A 89 5.63 -5.28 -1.37
C THR A 89 5.15 -4.68 -2.69
N SER A 90 5.14 -3.35 -2.79
CA SER A 90 4.68 -2.63 -3.99
C SER A 90 5.56 -2.92 -5.19
N ARG A 91 6.88 -2.99 -4.98
CA ARG A 91 7.87 -3.31 -6.02
C ARG A 91 7.62 -4.68 -6.64
N GLU A 92 7.47 -5.70 -5.79
CA GLU A 92 7.31 -7.09 -6.25
C GLU A 92 5.96 -7.30 -6.93
N VAL A 93 4.87 -6.73 -6.40
CA VAL A 93 3.55 -6.77 -7.05
C VAL A 93 3.58 -6.10 -8.42
N CYS A 94 4.17 -4.90 -8.54
CA CYS A 94 4.26 -4.20 -9.81
C CYS A 94 5.12 -4.98 -10.82
N ALA A 95 6.22 -5.61 -10.39
CA ALA A 95 7.05 -6.45 -11.24
C ALA A 95 6.24 -7.64 -11.81
N ASP A 96 5.49 -8.34 -10.97
CA ASP A 96 4.66 -9.47 -11.38
C ASP A 96 3.50 -9.06 -12.30
N MET A 97 2.96 -7.85 -12.11
CA MET A 97 1.89 -7.29 -12.95
C MET A 97 2.42 -6.63 -14.24
N GLY A 98 3.74 -6.52 -14.44
CA GLY A 98 4.34 -5.85 -15.59
C GLY A 98 4.12 -4.33 -15.60
N ILE A 99 4.01 -3.70 -14.42
CA ILE A 99 3.78 -2.26 -14.26
C ILE A 99 5.11 -1.57 -13.98
N THR A 100 5.37 -0.43 -14.63
CA THR A 100 6.55 0.40 -14.33
C THR A 100 6.46 0.90 -12.89
N TYR A 101 7.54 0.71 -12.12
CA TYR A 101 7.56 1.02 -10.70
C TYR A 101 8.75 1.89 -10.32
N THR A 102 8.49 2.85 -9.44
CA THR A 102 9.51 3.63 -8.74
C THR A 102 9.23 3.56 -7.24
N GLY A 103 10.22 3.12 -6.47
CA GLY A 103 10.12 3.04 -5.01
C GLY A 103 11.26 3.81 -4.35
N PHE A 104 10.95 4.46 -3.24
CA PHE A 104 11.91 5.17 -2.41
C PHE A 104 11.74 4.78 -0.94
N ASP A 105 12.86 4.81 -0.22
CA ASP A 105 12.87 4.59 1.23
C ASP A 105 14.03 5.32 1.86
N LEU A 106 13.81 5.85 3.06
CA LEU A 106 14.86 6.56 3.80
C LEU A 106 16.04 5.65 4.15
N HIS A 107 15.79 4.35 4.40
CA HIS A 107 16.84 3.35 4.64
C HIS A 107 17.71 3.10 3.40
N SER A 108 17.18 3.29 2.20
CA SER A 108 17.94 3.22 0.94
C SER A 108 18.64 4.53 0.58
N GLY A 109 18.54 5.54 1.43
CA GLY A 109 19.24 6.82 1.29
C GLY A 109 18.42 7.92 0.61
N THR A 110 17.17 7.67 0.23
CA THR A 110 16.31 8.68 -0.42
C THR A 110 15.28 9.23 0.55
N ASP A 111 15.31 10.54 0.76
CA ASP A 111 14.30 11.26 1.52
C ASP A 111 13.17 11.71 0.58
N SER A 112 12.09 10.96 0.54
CA SER A 112 10.96 11.25 -0.34
C SER A 112 10.28 12.60 -0.09
N LEU A 113 10.54 13.22 1.06
CA LEU A 113 10.04 14.57 1.38
C LEU A 113 10.90 15.67 0.77
N ARG A 114 12.16 15.41 0.37
CA ARG A 114 13.12 16.43 -0.06
C ARG A 114 13.77 16.13 -1.39
N ASP A 115 14.09 14.87 -1.67
CA ASP A 115 14.84 14.48 -2.86
C ASP A 115 13.95 14.44 -4.12
N PRO A 116 14.51 14.62 -5.33
CA PRO A 116 13.74 14.50 -6.57
C PRO A 116 13.14 13.08 -6.72
N LEU A 117 11.83 13.02 -6.99
CA LEU A 117 11.10 11.75 -7.13
C LEU A 117 10.65 11.46 -8.58
N GLY A 118 11.04 12.29 -9.53
CA GLY A 118 10.48 12.23 -10.90
C GLY A 118 9.08 12.83 -10.98
N THR A 119 8.36 12.52 -12.06
CA THR A 119 7.00 13.04 -12.32
C THR A 119 6.22 12.04 -13.17
N ALA A 120 4.92 12.31 -13.37
CA ALA A 120 4.06 11.58 -14.30
C ALA A 120 3.70 10.15 -13.85
N TYR A 121 3.23 10.02 -12.63
CA TYR A 121 2.72 8.76 -12.11
C TYR A 121 1.20 8.66 -12.28
N ASP A 122 0.71 7.47 -12.66
CA ASP A 122 -0.72 7.18 -12.75
C ASP A 122 -1.32 6.84 -11.38
N LEU A 123 -0.52 6.17 -10.54
CA LEU A 123 -0.88 5.79 -9.19
C LEU A 123 0.29 6.03 -8.25
N ILE A 124 0.01 6.68 -7.13
CA ILE A 124 0.92 6.74 -5.99
C ILE A 124 0.29 5.93 -4.87
N PHE A 125 0.96 4.86 -4.44
CA PHE A 125 0.59 4.11 -3.25
C PHE A 125 1.46 4.58 -2.10
N TRP A 126 0.86 5.18 -1.09
CA TRP A 126 1.58 5.77 0.02
C TRP A 126 1.08 5.20 1.36
N HIS A 127 1.97 4.53 2.06
CA HIS A 127 1.73 3.95 3.37
C HIS A 127 2.72 4.53 4.39
N PRO A 128 2.49 5.75 4.91
CA PRO A 128 3.39 6.39 5.86
C PRO A 128 3.33 5.73 7.24
N PRO A 129 4.31 6.01 8.12
CA PRO A 129 4.19 5.71 9.56
C PRO A 129 2.90 6.32 10.15
N TYR A 130 2.31 5.64 11.15
CA TYR A 130 1.18 6.18 11.91
C TYR A 130 1.72 6.95 13.11
N HIS A 131 2.27 8.15 12.85
CA HIS A 131 3.00 8.95 13.81
C HIS A 131 4.11 8.11 14.46
N ASP A 132 4.25 8.13 15.78
CA ASP A 132 5.26 7.40 16.55
C ASP A 132 4.76 6.04 17.10
N MET A 133 3.69 5.45 16.50
CA MET A 133 3.22 4.10 16.85
C MET A 133 4.35 3.07 16.68
N LYS A 134 5.16 3.24 15.65
CA LYS A 134 6.40 2.52 15.40
C LYS A 134 7.46 3.49 14.90
N VAL A 135 8.60 3.54 15.56
CA VAL A 135 9.79 4.26 15.08
C VAL A 135 10.56 3.33 14.15
N TYR A 136 10.84 3.80 12.93
CA TYR A 136 11.46 2.99 11.89
C TYR A 136 12.98 3.15 11.83
N SER A 137 13.52 4.32 12.12
CA SER A 137 14.95 4.58 12.10
C SER A 137 15.38 5.60 13.16
N ASP A 138 16.70 5.80 13.32
CA ASP A 138 17.27 6.87 14.14
C ASP A 138 17.51 8.17 13.36
N ASP A 139 17.18 8.19 12.07
CA ASP A 139 17.30 9.37 11.24
C ASP A 139 16.29 10.45 11.68
N PRO A 140 16.71 11.68 11.96
CA PRO A 140 15.81 12.77 12.35
C PRO A 140 14.82 13.18 11.24
N ARG A 141 15.07 12.74 9.99
CA ARG A 141 14.16 12.95 8.85
C ARG A 141 13.02 11.94 8.80
N ASP A 142 13.11 10.87 9.59
CA ASP A 142 12.07 9.84 9.67
C ASP A 142 10.76 10.45 10.17
N LEU A 143 9.70 10.32 9.38
CA LEU A 143 8.38 10.86 9.70
C LEU A 143 7.82 10.30 11.02
N SER A 144 8.20 9.07 11.39
CA SER A 144 7.82 8.46 12.67
C SER A 144 8.45 9.13 13.89
N ARG A 145 9.46 9.97 13.69
CA ARG A 145 10.15 10.73 14.75
C ARG A 145 9.65 12.16 14.90
N ALA A 146 8.57 12.54 14.24
CA ALA A 146 7.96 13.85 14.43
C ALA A 146 7.63 14.07 15.92
N GLY A 147 8.18 15.13 16.51
CA GLY A 147 8.16 15.37 17.97
C GLY A 147 6.77 15.61 18.58
N SER A 148 5.73 15.75 17.75
CA SER A 148 4.35 15.87 18.17
C SER A 148 3.39 15.49 17.05
N LEU A 149 2.13 15.16 17.39
CA LEU A 149 1.08 14.91 16.40
C LEU A 149 0.87 16.10 15.46
N VAL A 150 0.97 17.33 15.98
CA VAL A 150 0.86 18.56 15.17
C VAL A 150 1.99 18.65 14.14
N ALA A 151 3.23 18.36 14.55
CA ALA A 151 4.38 18.35 13.65
C ALA A 151 4.26 17.23 12.61
N PHE A 152 3.82 16.03 13.05
CA PHE A 152 3.55 14.91 12.15
C PHE A 152 2.53 15.28 11.07
N MET A 153 1.39 15.87 11.46
CA MET A 153 0.34 16.26 10.53
C MET A 153 0.77 17.37 9.57
N ALA A 154 1.63 18.28 10.02
CA ALA A 154 2.22 19.29 9.14
C ALA A 154 3.12 18.67 8.06
N LEU A 155 3.98 17.72 8.45
CA LEU A 155 4.83 16.96 7.52
C LEU A 155 3.99 16.11 6.58
N LEU A 156 2.98 15.40 7.09
CA LEU A 156 2.07 14.58 6.28
C LEU A 156 1.35 15.42 5.22
N ARG A 157 0.87 16.62 5.59
CA ARG A 157 0.24 17.56 4.65
C ARG A 157 1.21 18.05 3.58
N ALA A 158 2.43 18.41 3.96
CA ALA A 158 3.46 18.84 3.02
C ALA A 158 3.82 17.70 2.03
N SER A 159 3.95 16.45 2.54
CA SER A 159 4.19 15.26 1.73
C SER A 159 3.03 14.99 0.78
N TYR A 160 1.78 15.11 1.27
CA TYR A 160 0.59 14.93 0.45
C TYR A 160 0.62 15.83 -0.79
N TRP A 161 0.80 17.14 -0.62
CA TRP A 161 0.82 18.08 -1.74
C TRP A 161 1.98 17.81 -2.69
N ARG A 162 3.16 17.52 -2.14
CA ARG A 162 4.32 17.14 -2.94
C ARG A 162 4.03 15.93 -3.83
N PHE A 163 3.46 14.86 -3.27
CA PHE A 163 3.17 13.66 -4.04
C PHE A 163 1.99 13.85 -4.99
N PHE A 164 0.97 14.60 -4.60
CA PHE A 164 -0.18 14.88 -5.45
C PHE A 164 0.20 15.62 -6.73
N GLU A 165 1.19 16.51 -6.67
CA GLU A 165 1.73 17.23 -7.84
C GLU A 165 2.50 16.32 -8.81
N LEU A 166 2.99 15.17 -8.37
CA LEU A 166 3.68 14.20 -9.23
C LEU A 166 2.73 13.36 -10.09
N LEU A 167 1.44 13.36 -9.79
CA LEU A 167 0.44 12.62 -10.56
C LEU A 167 0.22 13.23 -11.94
N VAL A 168 -0.07 12.38 -12.91
CA VAL A 168 -0.65 12.85 -14.19
C VAL A 168 -2.07 13.37 -13.98
N PRO A 169 -2.63 14.20 -14.88
CA PRO A 169 -4.07 14.50 -14.87
C PRO A 169 -4.90 13.21 -14.87
N GLY A 170 -5.87 13.12 -13.95
CA GLY A 170 -6.67 11.90 -13.73
C GLY A 170 -5.98 10.81 -12.90
N GLY A 171 -4.70 10.97 -12.54
CA GLY A 171 -3.95 10.05 -11.68
C GLY A 171 -4.47 10.04 -10.24
N ARG A 172 -4.07 9.04 -9.48
CA ARG A 172 -4.57 8.80 -8.12
C ARG A 172 -3.47 8.63 -7.09
N LEU A 173 -3.71 9.17 -5.89
CA LEU A 173 -2.92 8.91 -4.70
C LEU A 173 -3.77 8.08 -3.74
N ALA A 174 -3.32 6.87 -3.46
CA ALA A 174 -3.92 5.95 -2.49
C ALA A 174 -3.13 6.02 -1.19
N LEU A 175 -3.65 6.73 -0.19
CA LEU A 175 -3.04 6.88 1.12
C LEU A 175 -3.65 5.88 2.11
N LEU A 176 -2.86 4.90 2.54
CA LEU A 176 -3.22 3.95 3.58
C LEU A 176 -2.83 4.49 4.95
N MET A 177 -3.80 4.61 5.86
CA MET A 177 -3.60 5.10 7.21
C MET A 177 -4.46 4.32 8.19
N GLY A 178 -3.92 4.05 9.38
CA GLY A 178 -4.68 3.54 10.53
C GLY A 178 -4.80 4.60 11.63
N ASP A 179 -5.82 4.44 12.47
CA ASP A 179 -5.95 5.20 13.71
C ASP A 179 -5.09 4.59 14.81
N LEU A 180 -4.78 5.37 15.81
CA LEU A 180 -4.04 4.88 16.98
C LEU A 180 -4.73 5.25 18.29
N ARG A 181 -4.37 4.51 19.33
CA ARG A 181 -4.79 4.82 20.70
C ARG A 181 -3.56 4.93 21.59
N ARG A 182 -3.45 6.07 22.27
CA ARG A 182 -2.33 6.36 23.15
C ARG A 182 -2.82 6.87 24.49
N ASN A 183 -2.33 6.30 25.59
CA ASN A 183 -2.72 6.70 26.95
C ASN A 183 -4.24 6.80 27.14
N GLY A 184 -4.97 5.83 26.56
CA GLY A 184 -6.45 5.79 26.60
C GLY A 184 -7.13 6.75 25.61
N ARG A 185 -6.42 7.69 24.99
CA ARG A 185 -6.97 8.63 24.01
C ARG A 185 -6.95 8.04 22.62
N TYR A 186 -8.04 8.20 21.88
CA TYR A 186 -8.17 7.85 20.48
C TYR A 186 -7.68 9.00 19.61
N GLU A 187 -6.77 8.71 18.66
CA GLU A 187 -6.24 9.67 17.71
C GLU A 187 -6.72 9.27 16.29
N PRO A 188 -7.68 10.00 15.71
CA PRO A 188 -8.35 9.63 14.46
C PRO A 188 -7.55 10.09 13.23
N LEU A 189 -6.37 9.54 13.00
CA LEU A 189 -5.50 9.92 11.86
C LEU A 189 -6.20 9.74 10.52
N THR A 190 -7.09 8.76 10.40
CA THR A 190 -7.86 8.50 9.17
C THR A 190 -8.79 9.66 8.81
N LEU A 191 -9.40 10.31 9.82
CA LEU A 191 -10.21 11.52 9.62
C LEU A 191 -9.33 12.73 9.25
N ASP A 192 -8.15 12.83 9.83
CA ASP A 192 -7.22 13.92 9.53
C ASP A 192 -6.66 13.79 8.11
N VAL A 193 -6.39 12.55 7.65
CA VAL A 193 -6.05 12.27 6.23
C VAL A 193 -7.18 12.73 5.31
N ALA A 194 -8.43 12.39 5.60
CA ALA A 194 -9.57 12.81 4.77
C ALA A 194 -9.73 14.35 4.72
N ARG A 195 -9.20 15.07 5.71
CA ARG A 195 -9.20 16.54 5.75
C ARG A 195 -8.03 17.20 5.02
N LEU A 196 -7.03 16.43 4.57
CA LEU A 196 -5.90 16.98 3.83
C LEU A 196 -6.38 17.73 2.59
N ASP A 197 -7.28 17.09 1.84
CA ASP A 197 -7.81 17.62 0.59
C ASP A 197 -9.18 17.02 0.24
N ARG A 198 -10.20 17.50 0.93
CA ARG A 198 -11.55 16.96 0.80
C ARG A 198 -12.12 17.03 -0.62
N GLN A 199 -11.74 18.03 -1.39
CA GLN A 199 -12.31 18.26 -2.73
C GLN A 199 -11.82 17.23 -3.76
N HIS A 200 -10.67 16.60 -3.55
CA HIS A 200 -10.10 15.61 -4.46
C HIS A 200 -10.31 14.16 -4.00
N ILE A 201 -11.06 13.92 -2.93
CA ILE A 201 -11.40 12.55 -2.52
C ILE A 201 -12.30 11.92 -3.58
N GLU A 202 -11.83 10.83 -4.21
CA GLU A 202 -12.64 9.98 -5.09
C GLU A 202 -13.37 8.90 -4.31
N SER A 203 -12.70 8.29 -3.32
CA SER A 203 -13.29 7.24 -2.46
C SER A 203 -12.52 7.04 -1.16
N ILE A 204 -13.19 6.44 -0.18
CA ILE A 204 -12.59 5.94 1.06
C ILE A 204 -12.91 4.46 1.16
N ILE A 205 -11.86 3.64 1.36
CA ILE A 205 -11.96 2.19 1.46
C ILE A 205 -11.54 1.78 2.88
N ILE A 206 -12.40 1.06 3.56
CA ILE A 206 -12.11 0.48 4.87
C ILE A 206 -11.46 -0.89 4.65
N LYS A 207 -10.24 -1.05 5.11
CA LYS A 207 -9.50 -2.31 5.09
C LYS A 207 -9.51 -2.93 6.47
N THR A 208 -10.10 -4.11 6.61
CA THR A 208 -10.04 -4.85 7.88
C THR A 208 -8.63 -5.34 8.16
N GLN A 209 -8.21 -5.25 9.42
CA GLN A 209 -6.92 -5.76 9.88
C GLN A 209 -7.04 -7.24 10.27
N HIS A 210 -5.97 -8.00 10.00
CA HIS A 210 -5.83 -9.40 10.37
C HIS A 210 -4.48 -9.65 11.03
N ASN A 211 -4.43 -10.60 11.95
CA ASN A 211 -3.19 -11.06 12.61
C ASN A 211 -2.39 -9.94 13.30
N VAL A 212 -3.09 -8.93 13.82
CA VAL A 212 -2.49 -7.80 14.55
C VAL A 212 -2.80 -7.89 16.05
N SER A 213 -2.09 -7.11 16.86
CA SER A 213 -2.30 -7.08 18.32
C SER A 213 -3.72 -6.68 18.72
N SER A 214 -4.43 -5.93 17.88
CA SER A 214 -5.83 -5.53 18.06
C SER A 214 -6.83 -6.69 17.91
N ASN A 215 -6.43 -7.84 17.38
CA ASN A 215 -7.28 -9.04 17.25
C ASN A 215 -7.35 -9.86 18.55
N ARG A 216 -6.88 -9.34 19.68
CA ARG A 216 -6.98 -10.00 20.97
C ARG A 216 -8.45 -10.16 21.35
N THR A 217 -8.80 -11.32 21.88
CA THR A 217 -10.17 -11.63 22.33
C THR A 217 -10.52 -11.02 23.70
N GLN A 218 -9.51 -10.56 24.46
CA GLN A 218 -9.70 -9.96 25.77
C GLN A 218 -8.90 -8.66 25.87
N TYR A 219 -9.59 -7.60 26.26
CA TYR A 219 -9.03 -6.28 26.54
C TYR A 219 -9.34 -5.91 27.99
N GLY A 220 -8.34 -5.36 28.69
CA GLY A 220 -8.46 -4.93 30.08
C GLY A 220 -9.22 -3.61 30.30
N GLY A 221 -10.01 -3.15 29.33
CA GLY A 221 -10.73 -1.86 29.38
C GLY A 221 -12.02 -1.86 28.60
N THR A 222 -12.81 -0.80 28.77
CA THR A 222 -14.12 -0.57 28.15
C THR A 222 -14.00 0.28 26.87
N PHE A 223 -13.14 -0.09 25.94
CA PHE A 223 -12.97 0.66 24.68
C PHE A 223 -13.23 -0.23 23.46
N VAL A 224 -13.61 0.38 22.34
CA VAL A 224 -13.77 -0.30 21.07
C VAL A 224 -12.39 -0.52 20.45
N PRO A 225 -11.99 -1.77 20.15
CA PRO A 225 -10.73 -2.07 19.46
C PRO A 225 -10.71 -1.46 18.04
N ILE A 226 -9.53 -1.03 17.60
CA ILE A 226 -9.32 -0.58 16.22
C ILE A 226 -8.99 -1.80 15.38
N LEU A 227 -9.90 -2.20 14.49
CA LEU A 227 -9.77 -3.39 13.64
C LEU A 227 -9.73 -3.05 12.15
N HIS A 228 -9.44 -1.79 11.82
CA HIS A 228 -9.40 -1.34 10.43
C HIS A 228 -8.31 -0.30 10.20
N GLU A 229 -7.98 -0.14 8.95
CA GLU A 229 -7.26 0.96 8.35
C GLU A 229 -8.13 1.55 7.23
N THR A 230 -7.85 2.76 6.79
CA THR A 230 -8.52 3.33 5.62
C THR A 230 -7.54 3.58 4.49
N ILE A 231 -7.98 3.37 3.27
CA ILE A 231 -7.30 3.85 2.08
C ILE A 231 -8.13 5.01 1.55
N THR A 232 -7.60 6.22 1.65
CA THR A 232 -8.22 7.40 1.04
C THR A 232 -7.65 7.57 -0.36
N ILE A 233 -8.51 7.51 -1.36
CA ILE A 233 -8.15 7.71 -2.77
C ILE A 233 -8.41 9.16 -3.13
N PHE A 234 -7.34 9.88 -3.44
CA PHE A 234 -7.41 11.24 -3.98
C PHE A 234 -7.14 11.17 -5.47
N ARG A 235 -7.93 11.91 -6.27
CA ARG A 235 -7.78 11.96 -7.72
C ARG A 235 -7.39 13.35 -8.18
N ARG A 236 -6.30 13.44 -8.96
CA ARG A 236 -5.94 14.69 -9.62
C ARG A 236 -6.97 15.01 -10.72
N PRO A 237 -7.48 16.24 -10.83
CA PRO A 237 -8.35 16.63 -11.95
C PRO A 237 -7.69 16.33 -13.30
N ALA A 238 -8.57 16.02 -14.30
CA ALA A 238 -8.15 15.78 -15.68
C ALA A 238 -7.78 17.08 -16.40
#